data_c1f80f919ae97cacb6cae18d50d91c22
#
_entry.id   c1f80f919ae97cacb6cae18d50d91c22
#
_cell.length_a   1.000
_cell.length_b   1.000
_cell.length_c   1.000
_cell.angle_alpha   90.00
_cell.angle_beta   90.00
_cell.angle_gamma   90.00
#
_symmetry.space_group_name_H-M   'P 1'
#
loop_
_entity.id
_entity.type
_entity.pdbx_description
1 polymer ?
#
loop_
_entity_poly.entity_id
_entity_poly.type
_entity_poly.pdbx_seq_one_letter_code
_entity_poly.pdbx_strand_id
1 'polypeptide(L)'
;MLRTPCKPGLPQRDQNRTGRAELLQTPFSTFESKIRDQLARMLGGAGFDPARDIEGITVNRWAHGYAFTPNSLFDPDWKEEEKPWVVGRKPFGRIFIANSDAGASAYSDVAMDQAYRAVQELLHAT
;
A
#
# COMPACT_ATOMS: atom_id res chain seq x y z
N MET A 1 0.28 -6.88 14.45
CA MET A 1 -0.13 -6.08 13.28
C MET A 1 -0.89 -4.85 13.78
N LEU A 2 -0.31 -3.66 13.64
CA LEU A 2 -0.99 -2.42 14.00
C LEU A 2 -2.17 -2.22 13.04
N ARG A 3 -3.37 -2.62 13.46
CA ARG A 3 -4.57 -2.29 12.72
C ARG A 3 -4.79 -0.79 12.84
N THR A 4 -4.81 -0.09 11.73
CA THR A 4 -5.38 1.25 11.66
C THR A 4 -6.80 1.19 12.24
N PRO A 5 -7.16 2.03 13.21
CA PRO A 5 -8.49 2.01 13.76
C PRO A 5 -9.50 2.26 12.65
N CYS A 6 -10.36 1.26 12.42
CA CYS A 6 -11.52 1.44 11.55
C CYS A 6 -12.39 2.52 12.20
N LYS A 7 -12.58 3.65 11.54
CA LYS A 7 -13.49 4.70 12.02
C LYS A 7 -14.89 4.37 11.50
N PRO A 8 -15.82 3.90 12.36
CA PRO A 8 -17.18 3.60 11.94
C PRO A 8 -17.83 4.83 11.31
N GLY A 9 -18.55 4.64 10.22
CA GLY A 9 -19.32 5.71 9.57
C GLY A 9 -18.61 6.46 8.44
N LEU A 10 -17.30 6.20 8.20
CA LEU A 10 -16.64 6.72 7.02
C LEU A 10 -16.67 5.72 5.85
N PRO A 11 -16.81 6.18 4.60
CA PRO A 11 -16.58 5.36 3.42
C PRO A 11 -15.20 4.69 3.47
N GLN A 12 -15.07 3.48 2.94
CA GLN A 12 -13.81 2.70 2.94
C GLN A 12 -12.60 3.50 2.44
N ARG A 13 -12.79 4.27 1.37
CA ARG A 13 -11.77 5.15 0.79
C ARG A 13 -11.23 6.16 1.80
N ASP A 14 -12.12 6.78 2.58
CA ASP A 14 -11.74 7.81 3.55
C ASP A 14 -11.13 7.19 4.81
N GLN A 15 -11.56 6.00 5.19
CA GLN A 15 -10.91 5.21 6.25
C GLN A 15 -9.47 4.90 5.89
N ASN A 16 -9.19 4.46 4.66
CA ASN A 16 -7.85 4.15 4.18
C ASN A 16 -6.96 5.41 4.13
N ARG A 17 -7.50 6.54 3.69
CA ARG A 17 -6.78 7.83 3.66
C ARG A 17 -6.41 8.30 5.07
N THR A 18 -7.38 8.29 5.98
CA THR A 18 -7.18 8.69 7.38
C THR A 18 -6.17 7.79 8.07
N GLY A 19 -6.32 6.48 7.94
CA GLY A 19 -5.40 5.52 8.53
C GLY A 19 -3.97 5.65 8.04
N ARG A 20 -3.77 5.94 6.77
CA ARG A 20 -2.45 6.21 6.19
C ARG A 20 -1.83 7.49 6.75
N ALA A 21 -2.60 8.58 6.83
CA ALA A 21 -2.14 9.83 7.41
C ALA A 21 -1.76 9.67 8.88
N GLU A 22 -2.58 8.99 9.67
CA GLU A 22 -2.30 8.67 11.08
C GLU A 22 -1.02 7.84 11.24
N LEU A 23 -0.84 6.82 10.39
CA LEU A 23 0.35 5.97 10.42
C LEU A 23 1.63 6.78 10.14
N LEU A 24 1.59 7.67 9.15
CA LEU A 24 2.74 8.51 8.78
C LEU A 24 3.06 9.57 9.84
N GLN A 25 2.04 10.10 10.51
CA GLN A 25 2.18 11.11 11.55
C GLN A 25 2.53 10.52 12.93
N THR A 26 2.36 9.22 13.13
CA THR A 26 2.64 8.56 14.41
C THR A 26 4.13 8.66 14.76
N PRO A 27 4.52 9.22 15.92
CA PRO A 27 5.90 9.29 16.34
C PRO A 27 6.54 7.90 16.52
N PHE A 28 7.85 7.80 16.28
CA PHE A 28 8.59 6.55 16.48
C PHE A 28 8.43 6.00 17.92
N SER A 29 8.49 6.87 18.92
CA SER A 29 8.32 6.49 20.33
C SER A 29 7.00 5.78 20.62
N THR A 30 5.93 6.13 19.88
CA THR A 30 4.64 5.45 19.99
C THR A 30 4.70 4.03 19.43
N PHE A 31 5.40 3.82 18.30
CA PHE A 31 5.62 2.48 17.78
C PHE A 31 6.46 1.65 18.70
N GLU A 32 7.58 2.21 19.19
CA GLU A 32 8.50 1.54 20.09
C GLU A 32 7.78 1.07 21.36
N SER A 33 7.07 1.99 22.03
CA SER A 33 6.31 1.64 23.25
C SER A 33 5.31 0.50 22.99
N LYS A 34 4.49 0.63 21.93
CA LYS A 34 3.49 -0.39 21.60
C LYS A 34 4.10 -1.74 21.25
N ILE A 35 5.24 -1.76 20.55
CA ILE A 35 5.94 -3.00 20.20
C ILE A 35 6.48 -3.66 21.45
N ARG A 36 7.16 -2.91 22.32
CA ARG A 36 7.70 -3.42 23.57
C ARG A 36 6.60 -3.96 24.48
N ASP A 37 5.50 -3.22 24.67
CA ASP A 37 4.35 -3.64 25.47
C ASP A 37 3.68 -4.90 24.91
N GLN A 38 3.54 -4.99 23.58
CA GLN A 38 2.94 -6.15 22.95
C GLN A 38 3.81 -7.41 23.13
N LEU A 39 5.10 -7.28 22.89
CA LEU A 39 6.04 -8.40 23.06
C LEU A 39 6.15 -8.83 24.52
N ALA A 40 6.17 -7.88 25.48
CA ALA A 40 6.15 -8.19 26.90
C ALA A 40 4.91 -9.01 27.29
N ARG A 41 3.74 -8.63 26.80
CA ARG A 41 2.49 -9.38 27.09
C ARG A 41 2.45 -10.75 26.45
N MET A 42 3.04 -10.90 25.25
CA MET A 42 3.02 -12.18 24.53
C MET A 42 4.09 -13.15 25.04
N LEU A 43 5.27 -12.65 25.36
CA LEU A 43 6.46 -13.47 25.61
C LEU A 43 6.96 -13.38 27.06
N GLY A 44 6.45 -12.44 27.86
CA GLY A 44 6.89 -12.22 29.24
C GLY A 44 6.72 -13.46 30.13
N GLY A 45 5.65 -14.25 29.91
CA GLY A 45 5.47 -15.53 30.61
C GLY A 45 6.55 -16.57 30.34
N ALA A 46 7.32 -16.42 29.28
CA ALA A 46 8.48 -17.24 28.92
C ALA A 46 9.81 -16.58 29.31
N GLY A 47 9.79 -15.54 30.15
CA GLY A 47 10.99 -14.87 30.65
C GLY A 47 11.58 -13.79 29.74
N PHE A 48 10.86 -13.40 28.70
CA PHE A 48 11.25 -12.30 27.82
C PHE A 48 11.09 -10.93 28.51
N ASP A 49 12.16 -10.13 28.47
CA ASP A 49 12.19 -8.75 28.97
C ASP A 49 12.52 -7.79 27.82
N PRO A 50 11.58 -6.89 27.43
CA PRO A 50 11.80 -5.96 26.33
C PRO A 50 12.99 -5.02 26.54
N ALA A 51 13.35 -4.70 27.78
CA ALA A 51 14.47 -3.82 28.08
C ALA A 51 15.82 -4.51 27.85
N ARG A 52 15.89 -5.81 28.12
CA ARG A 52 17.09 -6.62 27.97
C ARG A 52 17.22 -7.25 26.59
N ASP A 53 16.09 -7.74 26.04
CA ASP A 53 16.09 -8.67 24.92
C ASP A 53 15.83 -7.98 23.57
N ILE A 54 15.46 -6.67 23.56
CA ILE A 54 15.31 -5.89 22.33
C ILE A 54 16.47 -4.90 22.21
N GLU A 55 17.41 -5.20 21.34
CA GLU A 55 18.56 -4.35 21.05
C GLU A 55 18.20 -3.13 20.18
N GLY A 56 17.31 -3.30 19.23
CA GLY A 56 16.88 -2.23 18.35
C GLY A 56 15.54 -2.51 17.66
N ILE A 57 14.85 -1.44 17.28
CA ILE A 57 13.58 -1.50 16.56
C ILE A 57 13.68 -0.59 15.35
N THR A 58 13.33 -1.11 14.18
CA THR A 58 13.15 -0.33 12.96
C THR A 58 11.69 -0.36 12.52
N VAL A 59 11.16 0.78 12.07
CA VAL A 59 9.79 0.89 11.57
C VAL A 59 9.82 1.44 10.15
N ASN A 60 9.57 0.59 9.18
CA ASN A 60 9.41 0.97 7.80
C ASN A 60 7.94 1.38 7.55
N ARG A 61 7.75 2.61 7.06
CA ARG A 61 6.43 3.16 6.76
C ARG A 61 6.29 3.41 5.28
N TRP A 62 5.37 2.69 4.66
CA TRP A 62 5.03 2.86 3.26
C TRP A 62 3.80 3.75 3.16
N ALA A 63 3.90 4.84 2.43
CA ALA A 63 2.77 5.74 2.18
C ALA A 63 1.66 5.06 1.36
N HIS A 64 2.06 4.18 0.46
CA HIS A 64 1.19 3.31 -0.32
C HIS A 64 1.69 1.88 -0.16
N GLY A 65 0.76 0.94 0.01
CA GLY A 65 1.10 -0.47 0.15
C GLY A 65 1.28 -1.14 -1.21
N TYR A 66 0.36 -2.06 -1.52
CA TYR A 66 0.33 -2.75 -2.81
C TYR A 66 -0.22 -1.86 -3.91
N ALA A 67 0.00 -2.27 -5.17
CA ALA A 67 -0.69 -1.71 -6.31
C ALA A 67 -2.21 -1.77 -6.13
N PHE A 68 -2.91 -0.84 -6.75
CA PHE A 68 -4.37 -0.83 -6.75
C PHE A 68 -4.90 -2.15 -7.31
N THR A 69 -5.84 -2.75 -6.59
CA THR A 69 -6.58 -3.93 -7.06
C THR A 69 -8.07 -3.59 -7.01
N PRO A 70 -8.82 -3.81 -8.10
CA PRO A 70 -10.25 -3.56 -8.14
C PRO A 70 -11.00 -4.40 -7.10
N ASN A 71 -12.00 -3.80 -6.50
CA ASN A 71 -12.89 -4.49 -5.57
C ASN A 71 -14.34 -4.32 -6.03
N SER A 72 -14.91 -5.35 -6.63
CA SER A 72 -16.26 -5.35 -7.20
C SER A 72 -17.37 -5.07 -6.18
N LEU A 73 -17.09 -5.14 -4.87
CA LEU A 73 -18.07 -4.82 -3.83
C LEU A 73 -18.15 -3.32 -3.51
N PHE A 74 -17.10 -2.56 -3.81
CA PHE A 74 -16.99 -1.15 -3.38
C PHE A 74 -16.63 -0.19 -4.51
N ASP A 75 -16.07 -0.71 -5.59
CA ASP A 75 -15.73 0.11 -6.75
C ASP A 75 -16.97 0.29 -7.65
N PRO A 76 -17.10 1.46 -8.28
CA PRO A 76 -18.15 1.68 -9.28
C PRO A 76 -18.01 0.72 -10.46
N ASP A 77 -19.11 0.45 -11.13
CA ASP A 77 -19.13 -0.30 -12.40
C ASP A 77 -18.68 0.62 -13.56
N TRP A 78 -17.36 0.77 -13.69
CA TRP A 78 -16.77 1.57 -14.76
C TRP A 78 -16.86 0.86 -16.11
N LYS A 79 -17.10 1.64 -17.16
CA LYS A 79 -16.82 1.16 -18.52
C LYS A 79 -15.32 0.90 -18.66
N GLU A 80 -14.92 0.07 -19.63
CA GLU A 80 -13.51 -0.33 -19.78
C GLU A 80 -12.57 0.89 -19.90
N GLU A 81 -12.96 1.87 -20.71
CA GLU A 81 -12.18 3.10 -20.96
C GLU A 81 -12.14 4.08 -19.78
N GLU A 82 -13.05 3.94 -18.81
CA GLU A 82 -13.18 4.80 -17.62
C GLU A 82 -12.45 4.23 -16.40
N LYS A 83 -12.00 2.99 -16.46
CA LYS A 83 -11.28 2.35 -15.36
C LYS A 83 -10.05 3.16 -14.97
N PRO A 84 -9.84 3.46 -13.68
CA PRO A 84 -8.74 4.33 -13.25
C PRO A 84 -7.37 3.91 -13.76
N TRP A 85 -7.07 2.61 -13.82
CA TRP A 85 -5.80 2.09 -14.31
C TRP A 85 -5.67 2.19 -15.82
N VAL A 86 -6.78 2.13 -16.57
CA VAL A 86 -6.80 2.34 -18.02
C VAL A 86 -6.57 3.82 -18.34
N VAL A 87 -7.23 4.71 -17.59
CA VAL A 87 -7.03 6.16 -17.74
C VAL A 87 -5.62 6.57 -17.34
N GLY A 88 -5.15 6.06 -16.17
CA GLY A 88 -3.84 6.42 -15.60
C GLY A 88 -2.64 5.93 -16.41
N ARG A 89 -2.78 4.87 -17.21
CA ARG A 89 -1.70 4.35 -18.06
C ARG A 89 -1.62 4.94 -19.46
N LYS A 90 -2.57 5.83 -19.83
CA LYS A 90 -2.53 6.48 -21.13
C LYS A 90 -1.25 7.28 -21.30
N PRO A 91 -0.59 7.23 -22.47
CA PRO A 91 0.59 8.03 -22.74
C PRO A 91 0.33 9.52 -22.59
N PHE A 92 1.30 10.24 -22.05
CA PHE A 92 1.30 11.71 -22.00
C PHE A 92 2.48 12.24 -22.82
N GLY A 93 2.23 12.63 -24.03
CA GLY A 93 3.29 12.98 -24.99
C GLY A 93 4.24 11.80 -25.20
N ARG A 94 5.51 11.97 -24.83
CA ARG A 94 6.54 10.92 -24.90
C ARG A 94 6.77 10.16 -23.58
N ILE A 95 5.86 10.31 -22.63
CA ILE A 95 5.92 9.61 -21.34
C ILE A 95 4.97 8.43 -21.40
N PHE A 96 5.50 7.24 -21.16
CA PHE A 96 4.78 5.97 -21.13
C PHE A 96 4.88 5.37 -19.72
N ILE A 97 3.77 4.89 -19.19
CA ILE A 97 3.67 4.44 -17.81
C ILE A 97 3.67 2.93 -17.78
N ALA A 98 4.59 2.37 -16.99
CA ALA A 98 4.74 0.94 -16.81
C ALA A 98 4.95 0.62 -15.33
N ASN A 99 4.02 -0.08 -14.72
CA ASN A 99 4.13 -0.65 -13.38
C ASN A 99 2.92 -1.56 -13.12
N SER A 100 2.87 -2.21 -11.98
CA SER A 100 1.76 -3.07 -11.58
C SER A 100 0.44 -2.33 -11.37
N ASP A 101 0.48 -1.03 -10.98
CA ASP A 101 -0.74 -0.19 -10.90
C ASP A 101 -1.41 -0.02 -12.26
N ALA A 102 -0.62 0.06 -13.34
CA ALA A 102 -1.14 0.16 -14.70
C ALA A 102 -1.90 -1.10 -15.15
N GLY A 103 -1.69 -2.22 -14.48
CA GLY A 103 -2.41 -3.48 -14.68
C GLY A 103 -3.44 -3.79 -13.58
N ALA A 104 -3.59 -2.89 -12.59
CA ALA A 104 -4.50 -3.05 -11.46
C ALA A 104 -4.33 -4.36 -10.68
N SER A 105 -3.09 -4.82 -10.53
CA SER A 105 -2.77 -6.06 -9.83
C SER A 105 -1.34 -6.03 -9.28
N ALA A 106 -1.15 -6.42 -8.01
CA ALA A 106 0.09 -6.30 -7.27
C ALA A 106 1.06 -7.48 -7.49
N TYR A 107 1.23 -7.93 -8.74
CA TYR A 107 2.10 -9.04 -9.10
C TYR A 107 3.21 -8.63 -10.06
N SER A 108 4.34 -9.33 -9.98
CA SER A 108 5.53 -9.03 -10.79
C SER A 108 5.33 -9.31 -12.28
N ASP A 109 4.60 -10.38 -12.62
CA ASP A 109 4.21 -10.71 -13.99
C ASP A 109 3.37 -9.61 -14.62
N VAL A 110 2.40 -9.07 -13.88
CA VAL A 110 1.60 -7.92 -14.33
C VAL A 110 2.46 -6.68 -14.57
N ALA A 111 3.44 -6.42 -13.70
CA ALA A 111 4.38 -5.32 -13.90
C ALA A 111 5.22 -5.50 -15.18
N MET A 112 5.65 -6.73 -15.48
CA MET A 112 6.37 -7.07 -16.71
C MET A 112 5.50 -6.91 -17.96
N ASP A 113 4.25 -7.36 -17.92
CA ASP A 113 3.29 -7.18 -19.03
C ASP A 113 3.05 -5.69 -19.31
N GLN A 114 2.92 -4.88 -18.27
CA GLN A 114 2.75 -3.45 -18.44
C GLN A 114 4.03 -2.77 -18.97
N ALA A 115 5.20 -3.24 -18.60
CA ALA A 115 6.47 -2.76 -19.18
C ALA A 115 6.54 -3.10 -20.67
N TYR A 116 6.21 -4.34 -21.06
CA TYR A 116 6.14 -4.73 -22.46
C TYR A 116 5.16 -3.86 -23.26
N ARG A 117 3.93 -3.65 -22.75
CA ARG A 117 2.93 -2.77 -23.37
C ARG A 117 3.48 -1.36 -23.59
N ALA A 118 4.10 -0.76 -22.55
CA ALA A 118 4.63 0.61 -22.65
C ALA A 118 5.75 0.74 -23.69
N VAL A 119 6.61 -0.29 -23.82
CA VAL A 119 7.64 -0.34 -24.88
C VAL A 119 7.00 -0.43 -26.26
N GLN A 120 5.98 -1.27 -26.42
CA GLN A 120 5.27 -1.37 -27.70
C GLN A 120 4.59 -0.04 -28.09
N GLU A 121 3.94 0.62 -27.15
CA GLU A 121 3.35 1.94 -27.37
C GLU A 121 4.41 2.99 -27.80
N LEU A 122 5.60 2.98 -27.16
CA LEU A 122 6.70 3.85 -27.55
C LEU A 122 7.17 3.60 -28.98
N LEU A 123 7.34 2.34 -29.36
CA LEU A 123 7.81 1.96 -30.70
C LEU A 123 6.80 2.34 -31.79
N HIS A 124 5.51 2.34 -31.49
CA HIS A 124 4.46 2.75 -32.44
C HIS A 124 4.22 4.27 -32.48
N ALA A 125 4.71 5.01 -31.49
CA ALA A 125 4.58 6.47 -31.40
C ALA A 125 5.73 7.23 -32.10
N THR A 126 6.72 6.52 -32.59
CA THR A 126 7.86 7.07 -33.35
C THR A 126 7.64 6.90 -34.85
#